data_077bdf53fba45fa1e36d894fb405a603
#
_entry.id   077bdf53fba45fa1e36d894fb405a603
#
_cell.length_a   1.000
_cell.length_b   1.000
_cell.length_c   1.000
_cell.angle_alpha   90.00
_cell.angle_beta   90.00
_cell.angle_gamma   90.00
#
_symmetry.space_group_name_H-M   'P 1'
#
loop_
_entity.id
_entity.type
_entity.pdbx_description
1 polymer ?
#
loop_
_entity_poly.entity_id
_entity_poly.type
_entity_poly.pdbx_seq_one_letter_code
_entity_poly.pdbx_strand_id
1 'polypeptide(L)'
;MYEVQKRDGKIAEFDIAKISSAISKAFDALEKQYHPSTIDLLALNVTAHFEPRIKNGIISVEDVQDSVEEVLSTAGYADVAKSYILYRKQREKVRNANATLLDYKDLVDQYVKVEDWRVKENSTVTYSVGGLILSNSGAITANYWLSEIYDDEVAKAHRNADIHLHDLSMLTGYCAGWSLKQLIQECLGGVPGKITSKPASHLSSLCNQMVNFLGIMQNEWAGAQAFSSFDTYLAPFVKADNLTYEETKQCVESFVFGVNTPSRWGTQAPFSNITLDWVCPADLRDQPAIVGGKEMDFTYGDCKVEMDMVNKAFIEIMIEGDANGRGFQYPIPTYSITRDFDWSETENNRLLFEMTSKYGTPYFSNYINSDMEPSDVRSMCCRLRLDLRELRKKSGGFFGSGESTGSIGVVTINMPRLAYLSADEADFYRRLDHLMDVSARSLHTKREVVTRLLDAGLYPY
;
A
#
# COMPACT_ATOMS: atom_id res chain seq x y z
N MET A 1 -22.90 -11.63 43.20
CA MET A 1 -23.59 -11.80 41.92
C MET A 1 -22.64 -11.24 40.87
N TYR A 2 -22.31 -11.97 39.80
CA TYR A 2 -21.36 -11.53 38.80
C TYR A 2 -22.07 -10.79 37.68
N GLU A 3 -21.34 -9.90 37.01
CA GLU A 3 -21.82 -9.22 35.83
C GLU A 3 -20.98 -9.63 34.61
N VAL A 4 -21.58 -9.67 33.43
CA VAL A 4 -20.92 -10.02 32.19
C VAL A 4 -20.79 -8.79 31.31
N GLN A 5 -19.55 -8.43 30.95
CA GLN A 5 -19.30 -7.42 29.97
C GLN A 5 -19.47 -8.02 28.55
N LYS A 6 -20.45 -7.50 27.84
CA LYS A 6 -20.68 -7.86 26.42
C LYS A 6 -19.64 -7.22 25.52
N ARG A 7 -19.53 -7.70 24.27
CA ARG A 7 -18.61 -7.19 23.24
C ARG A 7 -18.80 -5.71 22.89
N ASP A 8 -20.03 -5.20 23.03
CA ASP A 8 -20.37 -3.79 22.83
C ASP A 8 -20.07 -2.91 24.06
N GLY A 9 -19.38 -3.46 25.07
CA GLY A 9 -19.03 -2.79 26.31
C GLY A 9 -20.15 -2.73 27.34
N LYS A 10 -21.39 -3.12 27.01
CA LYS A 10 -22.53 -3.14 27.96
C LYS A 10 -22.36 -4.22 29.00
N ILE A 11 -22.75 -3.91 30.20
CA ILE A 11 -22.76 -4.83 31.34
C ILE A 11 -24.17 -5.44 31.47
N ALA A 12 -24.23 -6.75 31.71
CA ALA A 12 -25.46 -7.48 31.92
C ALA A 12 -25.28 -8.47 33.05
N GLU A 13 -26.37 -8.77 33.77
CA GLU A 13 -26.38 -9.78 34.83
C GLU A 13 -25.99 -11.16 34.28
N PHE A 14 -25.15 -11.88 35.03
CA PHE A 14 -24.76 -13.25 34.70
C PHE A 14 -25.95 -14.20 34.82
N ASP A 15 -26.10 -15.04 33.80
CA ASP A 15 -27.18 -16.03 33.71
C ASP A 15 -26.61 -17.36 33.21
N ILE A 16 -26.49 -18.34 34.12
CA ILE A 16 -25.97 -19.66 33.84
C ILE A 16 -26.83 -20.44 32.81
N ALA A 17 -28.12 -20.14 32.72
CA ALA A 17 -29.01 -20.80 31.75
C ALA A 17 -28.60 -20.51 30.30
N LYS A 18 -27.91 -19.40 30.04
CA LYS A 18 -27.35 -19.09 28.73
C LYS A 18 -26.18 -20.00 28.35
N ILE A 19 -25.39 -20.41 29.35
CA ILE A 19 -24.30 -21.37 29.15
C ILE A 19 -24.91 -22.75 28.88
N SER A 20 -25.86 -23.21 29.71
CA SER A 20 -26.57 -24.48 29.50
C SER A 20 -27.22 -24.54 28.11
N SER A 21 -27.91 -23.50 27.70
CA SER A 21 -28.51 -23.41 26.35
C SER A 21 -27.52 -23.44 25.22
N ALA A 22 -26.33 -22.81 25.37
CA ALA A 22 -25.30 -22.81 24.36
C ALA A 22 -24.66 -24.21 24.23
N ILE A 23 -24.40 -24.88 25.33
CA ILE A 23 -23.87 -26.26 25.36
C ILE A 23 -24.86 -27.22 24.74
N SER A 24 -26.16 -27.18 25.15
CA SER A 24 -27.21 -28.04 24.58
C SER A 24 -27.27 -27.91 23.06
N LYS A 25 -27.28 -26.69 22.53
CA LYS A 25 -27.25 -26.47 21.06
C LYS A 25 -26.06 -27.06 20.34
N ALA A 26 -24.89 -27.12 21.02
CA ALA A 26 -23.71 -27.73 20.43
C ALA A 26 -23.81 -29.26 20.39
N PHE A 27 -24.45 -29.89 21.38
CA PHE A 27 -24.79 -31.32 21.36
C PHE A 27 -25.85 -31.63 20.32
N ASP A 28 -26.93 -30.83 20.26
CA ASP A 28 -28.01 -31.00 19.31
C ASP A 28 -27.52 -30.88 17.84
N ALA A 29 -26.58 -30.00 17.58
CA ALA A 29 -25.97 -29.82 16.25
C ALA A 29 -25.20 -31.06 15.76
N LEU A 30 -24.83 -31.96 16.66
CA LEU A 30 -24.17 -33.23 16.36
C LEU A 30 -25.13 -34.44 16.52
N GLU A 31 -26.43 -34.19 16.77
CA GLU A 31 -27.44 -35.22 17.08
C GLU A 31 -27.02 -36.14 18.24
N LYS A 32 -26.16 -35.62 19.13
CA LYS A 32 -25.57 -36.37 20.24
C LYS A 32 -26.51 -36.36 21.42
N GLN A 33 -26.99 -37.53 21.85
CA GLN A 33 -27.87 -37.64 23.03
C GLN A 33 -27.14 -37.27 24.30
N TYR A 34 -27.84 -36.57 25.20
CA TYR A 34 -27.34 -36.19 26.51
C TYR A 34 -28.47 -36.23 27.55
N HIS A 35 -28.10 -36.39 28.80
CA HIS A 35 -29.03 -36.22 29.87
C HIS A 35 -29.02 -34.74 30.37
N PRO A 36 -30.13 -34.11 30.69
CA PRO A 36 -30.18 -32.70 31.16
C PRO A 36 -29.17 -32.39 32.27
N SER A 37 -29.01 -33.30 33.23
CA SER A 37 -28.04 -33.12 34.33
C SER A 37 -26.57 -33.08 33.88
N THR A 38 -26.25 -33.62 32.72
CA THR A 38 -24.90 -33.52 32.11
C THR A 38 -24.63 -32.08 31.64
N ILE A 39 -25.65 -31.45 31.07
CA ILE A 39 -25.55 -30.05 30.64
C ILE A 39 -25.40 -29.12 31.83
N ASP A 40 -26.19 -29.35 32.88
CA ASP A 40 -26.11 -28.53 34.08
C ASP A 40 -24.77 -28.69 34.80
N LEU A 41 -24.21 -29.89 34.84
CA LEU A 41 -22.88 -30.16 35.41
C LEU A 41 -21.80 -29.44 34.59
N LEU A 42 -21.86 -29.50 33.26
CA LEU A 42 -20.93 -28.82 32.39
C LEU A 42 -21.02 -27.31 32.58
N ALA A 43 -22.21 -26.73 32.68
CA ALA A 43 -22.40 -25.30 32.90
C ALA A 43 -21.85 -24.83 34.27
N LEU A 44 -21.98 -25.65 35.31
CA LEU A 44 -21.38 -25.41 36.62
C LEU A 44 -19.83 -25.46 36.53
N ASN A 45 -19.27 -26.47 35.84
CA ASN A 45 -17.85 -26.58 35.64
C ASN A 45 -17.29 -25.38 34.87
N VAL A 46 -17.99 -24.87 33.84
CA VAL A 46 -17.64 -23.64 33.13
C VAL A 46 -17.61 -22.44 34.10
N THR A 47 -18.60 -22.33 34.98
CA THR A 47 -18.64 -21.25 35.96
C THR A 47 -17.45 -21.31 36.91
N ALA A 48 -17.15 -22.50 37.46
CA ALA A 48 -15.98 -22.72 38.30
C ALA A 48 -14.67 -22.44 37.58
N HIS A 49 -14.59 -22.73 36.26
CA HIS A 49 -13.39 -22.53 35.46
C HIS A 49 -13.06 -21.03 35.23
N PHE A 50 -14.05 -20.19 34.99
CA PHE A 50 -13.79 -18.75 34.78
C PHE A 50 -13.80 -17.92 36.07
N GLU A 51 -14.30 -18.44 37.16
CA GLU A 51 -14.43 -17.70 38.46
C GLU A 51 -13.12 -17.01 38.88
N PRO A 52 -11.93 -17.63 38.77
CA PRO A 52 -10.65 -16.97 39.08
C PRO A 52 -10.30 -15.79 38.15
N ARG A 53 -10.94 -15.66 36.99
CA ARG A 53 -10.73 -14.58 36.01
C ARG A 53 -11.60 -13.37 36.25
N ILE A 54 -12.54 -13.43 37.20
CA ILE A 54 -13.45 -12.32 37.53
C ILE A 54 -12.63 -11.18 38.17
N LYS A 55 -12.71 -10.01 37.57
CA LYS A 55 -12.09 -8.78 38.11
C LYS A 55 -13.14 -7.76 38.46
N ASN A 56 -13.14 -7.28 39.71
CA ASN A 56 -14.12 -6.30 40.23
C ASN A 56 -15.59 -6.72 40.05
N GLY A 57 -15.87 -8.03 40.13
CA GLY A 57 -17.22 -8.56 39.94
C GLY A 57 -17.69 -8.68 38.49
N ILE A 58 -16.82 -8.41 37.52
CA ILE A 58 -17.11 -8.44 36.07
C ILE A 58 -16.25 -9.47 35.36
N ILE A 59 -16.85 -10.23 34.44
CA ILE A 59 -16.20 -11.16 33.53
C ILE A 59 -16.53 -10.79 32.08
N SER A 60 -15.59 -10.96 31.14
CA SER A 60 -15.88 -10.75 29.72
C SER A 60 -16.68 -11.92 29.14
N VAL A 61 -17.54 -11.66 28.17
CA VAL A 61 -18.27 -12.72 27.46
C VAL A 61 -17.31 -13.65 26.71
N GLU A 62 -16.13 -13.18 26.30
CA GLU A 62 -15.09 -13.98 25.66
C GLU A 62 -14.50 -15.00 26.66
N ASP A 63 -14.11 -14.55 27.86
CA ASP A 63 -13.59 -15.45 28.90
C ASP A 63 -14.58 -16.56 29.27
N VAL A 64 -15.87 -16.24 29.29
CA VAL A 64 -16.94 -17.24 29.51
C VAL A 64 -16.96 -18.23 28.34
N GLN A 65 -16.90 -17.77 27.10
CA GLN A 65 -16.94 -18.64 25.91
C GLN A 65 -15.68 -19.52 25.78
N ASP A 66 -14.50 -18.97 26.05
CA ASP A 66 -13.26 -19.73 26.09
C ASP A 66 -13.30 -20.82 27.16
N SER A 67 -13.91 -20.51 28.31
CA SER A 67 -14.13 -21.50 29.38
C SER A 67 -15.08 -22.62 28.95
N VAL A 68 -16.12 -22.33 28.14
CA VAL A 68 -16.97 -23.38 27.56
C VAL A 68 -16.19 -24.33 26.67
N GLU A 69 -15.36 -23.79 25.80
CA GLU A 69 -14.53 -24.57 24.86
C GLU A 69 -13.57 -25.51 25.61
N GLU A 70 -12.90 -24.98 26.64
CA GLU A 70 -11.91 -25.72 27.43
C GLU A 70 -12.57 -26.80 28.29
N VAL A 71 -13.67 -26.50 28.96
CA VAL A 71 -14.41 -27.46 29.77
C VAL A 71 -15.00 -28.59 28.93
N LEU A 72 -15.58 -28.28 27.77
CA LEU A 72 -16.07 -29.32 26.85
C LEU A 72 -14.95 -30.23 26.36
N SER A 73 -13.81 -29.66 26.02
CA SER A 73 -12.64 -30.43 25.58
C SER A 73 -12.09 -31.34 26.66
N THR A 74 -11.91 -30.82 27.89
CA THR A 74 -11.35 -31.57 29.03
C THR A 74 -12.31 -32.62 29.61
N ALA A 75 -13.63 -32.36 29.50
CA ALA A 75 -14.67 -33.30 29.88
C ALA A 75 -14.85 -34.48 28.90
N GLY A 76 -14.02 -34.56 27.84
CA GLY A 76 -14.07 -35.63 26.85
C GLY A 76 -15.05 -35.42 25.70
N TYR A 77 -15.63 -34.22 25.56
CA TYR A 77 -16.57 -33.85 24.50
C TYR A 77 -15.88 -32.99 23.44
N ALA A 78 -14.71 -33.44 22.93
CA ALA A 78 -13.90 -32.68 21.97
C ALA A 78 -14.62 -32.38 20.63
N ASP A 79 -15.50 -33.28 20.20
CA ASP A 79 -16.36 -33.10 19.03
C ASP A 79 -17.41 -31.99 19.26
N VAL A 80 -18.01 -31.94 20.45
CA VAL A 80 -18.96 -30.90 20.84
C VAL A 80 -18.25 -29.56 21.00
N ALA A 81 -17.06 -29.53 21.59
CA ALA A 81 -16.24 -28.33 21.67
C ALA A 81 -15.94 -27.77 20.26
N LYS A 82 -15.56 -28.64 19.31
CA LYS A 82 -15.34 -28.23 17.91
C LYS A 82 -16.62 -27.66 17.27
N SER A 83 -17.78 -28.28 17.49
CA SER A 83 -19.06 -27.78 17.01
C SER A 83 -19.40 -26.40 17.61
N TYR A 84 -19.14 -26.21 18.90
CA TYR A 84 -19.33 -24.94 19.59
C TYR A 84 -18.43 -23.83 19.01
N ILE A 85 -17.15 -24.12 18.76
CA ILE A 85 -16.19 -23.19 18.14
C ILE A 85 -16.67 -22.79 16.74
N LEU A 86 -17.09 -23.74 15.91
CA LEU A 86 -17.60 -23.47 14.56
C LEU A 86 -18.87 -22.62 14.60
N TYR A 87 -19.80 -22.91 15.51
CA TYR A 87 -21.01 -22.10 15.71
C TYR A 87 -20.66 -20.67 16.17
N ARG A 88 -19.70 -20.51 17.10
CA ARG A 88 -19.22 -19.22 17.57
C ARG A 88 -18.64 -18.39 16.40
N LYS A 89 -17.78 -18.99 15.58
CA LYS A 89 -17.22 -18.36 14.37
C LYS A 89 -18.30 -17.98 13.34
N GLN A 90 -19.25 -18.87 13.10
CA GLN A 90 -20.36 -18.57 12.18
C GLN A 90 -21.24 -17.41 12.68
N ARG A 91 -21.55 -17.37 13.98
CA ARG A 91 -22.26 -16.25 14.60
C ARG A 91 -21.49 -14.95 14.57
N GLU A 92 -20.18 -15.02 14.70
CA GLU A 92 -19.29 -13.87 14.54
C GLU A 92 -19.30 -13.35 13.11
N LYS A 93 -19.21 -14.22 12.11
CA LYS A 93 -19.35 -13.86 10.69
C LYS A 93 -20.71 -13.19 10.40
N VAL A 94 -21.80 -13.74 10.90
CA VAL A 94 -23.15 -13.15 10.73
C VAL A 94 -23.25 -11.78 11.41
N ARG A 95 -22.67 -11.62 12.60
CA ARG A 95 -22.65 -10.31 13.29
C ARG A 95 -21.80 -9.30 12.54
N ASN A 96 -20.61 -9.70 12.07
CA ASN A 96 -19.75 -8.84 11.29
C ASN A 96 -20.40 -8.44 9.96
N ALA A 97 -21.07 -9.37 9.27
CA ALA A 97 -21.85 -9.07 8.08
C ALA A 97 -23.02 -8.10 8.37
N ASN A 98 -23.76 -8.31 9.45
CA ASN A 98 -24.84 -7.41 9.86
C ASN A 98 -24.31 -6.04 10.32
N ALA A 99 -23.19 -6.00 11.05
CA ALA A 99 -22.51 -4.77 11.40
C ALA A 99 -22.07 -4.01 10.15
N THR A 100 -21.46 -4.70 9.17
CA THR A 100 -21.05 -4.10 7.89
C THR A 100 -22.23 -3.51 7.13
N LEU A 101 -23.39 -4.18 7.13
CA LEU A 101 -24.62 -3.67 6.50
C LEU A 101 -25.23 -2.47 7.24
N LEU A 102 -25.15 -2.45 8.57
CA LEU A 102 -25.58 -1.32 9.38
C LEU A 102 -24.63 -0.13 9.24
N ASP A 103 -23.32 -0.41 9.21
CA ASP A 103 -22.27 0.59 9.07
C ASP A 103 -22.24 1.22 7.65
N TYR A 104 -22.78 0.52 6.62
CA TYR A 104 -22.80 1.05 5.25
C TYR A 104 -23.60 2.36 5.16
N LYS A 105 -24.76 2.42 5.79
CA LYS A 105 -25.55 3.67 5.85
C LYS A 105 -24.77 4.79 6.54
N ASP A 106 -24.14 4.45 7.66
CA ASP A 106 -23.35 5.42 8.41
C ASP A 106 -22.11 5.88 7.64
N LEU A 107 -21.43 4.99 6.91
CA LEU A 107 -20.31 5.34 6.03
C LEU A 107 -20.73 6.32 4.93
N VAL A 108 -21.86 6.06 4.26
CA VAL A 108 -22.39 6.96 3.23
C VAL A 108 -22.80 8.30 3.85
N ASP A 109 -23.53 8.27 4.96
CA ASP A 109 -23.99 9.48 5.65
C ASP A 109 -22.80 10.33 6.14
N GLN A 110 -21.76 9.72 6.74
CA GLN A 110 -20.55 10.42 7.19
C GLN A 110 -19.83 11.10 6.05
N TYR A 111 -19.69 10.43 4.91
CA TYR A 111 -19.07 11.04 3.73
C TYR A 111 -19.93 12.20 3.19
N VAL A 112 -21.22 11.98 2.98
CA VAL A 112 -22.13 12.99 2.40
C VAL A 112 -22.29 14.21 3.33
N LYS A 113 -22.34 14.01 4.62
CA LYS A 113 -22.45 15.09 5.62
C LYS A 113 -21.11 15.75 5.93
N VAL A 114 -20.00 15.21 5.39
CA VAL A 114 -18.64 15.70 5.65
C VAL A 114 -18.32 15.72 7.15
N GLU A 115 -18.83 14.75 7.89
CA GLU A 115 -18.58 14.62 9.33
C GLU A 115 -17.15 14.15 9.63
N ASP A 116 -16.56 13.39 8.71
CA ASP A 116 -15.16 12.95 8.82
C ASP A 116 -14.22 14.03 8.23
N TRP A 117 -13.36 14.60 9.07
CA TRP A 117 -12.38 15.60 8.68
C TRP A 117 -11.43 15.10 7.57
N ARG A 118 -11.17 13.80 7.50
CA ARG A 118 -10.31 13.17 6.50
C ARG A 118 -10.86 13.30 5.07
N VAL A 119 -12.14 13.58 4.92
CA VAL A 119 -12.76 13.82 3.61
C VAL A 119 -12.25 15.11 2.95
N LYS A 120 -11.80 16.09 3.74
CA LYS A 120 -11.31 17.39 3.27
C LYS A 120 -9.82 17.58 3.49
N GLU A 121 -9.29 17.03 4.57
CA GLU A 121 -7.91 17.29 5.01
C GLU A 121 -6.95 16.23 4.46
N ASN A 122 -5.86 16.67 3.83
CA ASN A 122 -4.78 15.81 3.30
C ASN A 122 -5.25 14.69 2.35
N SER A 123 -6.44 14.82 1.77
CA SER A 123 -6.97 13.83 0.84
C SER A 123 -6.47 14.10 -0.58
N THR A 124 -5.86 13.08 -1.19
CA THR A 124 -5.57 13.07 -2.63
C THR A 124 -6.83 12.85 -3.47
N VAL A 125 -7.95 12.53 -2.81
CA VAL A 125 -9.25 12.27 -3.44
C VAL A 125 -10.18 13.47 -3.22
N THR A 126 -10.67 14.04 -4.31
CA THR A 126 -11.62 15.15 -4.26
C THR A 126 -12.97 14.69 -3.69
N TYR A 127 -13.59 15.52 -2.82
CA TYR A 127 -14.97 15.30 -2.38
C TYR A 127 -15.92 15.34 -3.58
N SER A 128 -16.43 14.17 -3.96
CA SER A 128 -17.19 13.97 -5.20
C SER A 128 -17.93 12.63 -5.17
N VAL A 129 -18.81 12.40 -6.14
CA VAL A 129 -19.46 11.09 -6.32
C VAL A 129 -18.44 9.97 -6.51
N GLY A 130 -17.39 10.20 -7.30
CA GLY A 130 -16.29 9.25 -7.46
C GLY A 130 -15.55 8.99 -6.15
N GLY A 131 -15.29 10.03 -5.36
CA GLY A 131 -14.70 9.90 -4.03
C GLY A 131 -15.57 9.10 -3.08
N LEU A 132 -16.90 9.26 -3.11
CA LEU A 132 -17.83 8.43 -2.35
C LEU A 132 -17.72 6.94 -2.74
N ILE A 133 -17.66 6.64 -4.04
CA ILE A 133 -17.51 5.26 -4.54
C ILE A 133 -16.21 4.65 -4.02
N LEU A 134 -15.09 5.35 -4.14
CA LEU A 134 -13.80 4.90 -3.66
C LEU A 134 -13.78 4.71 -2.14
N SER A 135 -14.36 5.63 -1.38
CA SER A 135 -14.47 5.53 0.08
C SER A 135 -15.23 4.29 0.51
N ASN A 136 -16.42 4.07 -0.07
CA ASN A 136 -17.26 2.92 0.26
C ASN A 136 -16.59 1.59 -0.15
N SER A 137 -16.06 1.52 -1.36
CA SER A 137 -15.32 0.34 -1.84
C SER A 137 -14.12 0.04 -0.95
N GLY A 138 -13.36 1.08 -0.58
CA GLY A 138 -12.20 0.96 0.29
C GLY A 138 -12.55 0.45 1.68
N ALA A 139 -13.63 0.94 2.29
CA ALA A 139 -14.08 0.48 3.60
C ALA A 139 -14.50 -1.00 3.59
N ILE A 140 -15.22 -1.43 2.55
CA ILE A 140 -15.61 -2.84 2.39
C ILE A 140 -14.38 -3.73 2.21
N THR A 141 -13.42 -3.31 1.38
CA THR A 141 -12.19 -4.05 1.14
C THR A 141 -11.32 -4.14 2.40
N ALA A 142 -11.20 -3.05 3.15
CA ALA A 142 -10.48 -3.04 4.42
C ALA A 142 -11.10 -3.99 5.45
N ASN A 143 -12.43 -4.02 5.54
CA ASN A 143 -13.10 -4.98 6.41
C ASN A 143 -12.86 -6.42 5.96
N TYR A 144 -12.86 -6.69 4.66
CA TYR A 144 -12.55 -8.04 4.13
C TYR A 144 -11.12 -8.48 4.48
N TRP A 145 -10.11 -7.60 4.37
CA TRP A 145 -8.76 -7.88 4.84
C TRP A 145 -8.73 -8.29 6.31
N LEU A 146 -9.42 -7.51 7.17
CA LEU A 146 -9.36 -7.66 8.62
C LEU A 146 -10.27 -8.75 9.20
N SER A 147 -11.23 -9.28 8.43
CA SER A 147 -12.16 -10.29 8.89
C SER A 147 -12.01 -11.65 8.22
N GLU A 148 -11.53 -11.68 6.97
CA GLU A 148 -11.48 -12.91 6.18
C GLU A 148 -10.07 -13.34 5.78
N ILE A 149 -9.13 -12.39 5.69
CA ILE A 149 -7.77 -12.67 5.21
C ILE A 149 -6.76 -12.76 6.36
N TYR A 150 -6.64 -11.71 7.16
CA TYR A 150 -5.72 -11.70 8.27
C TYR A 150 -6.23 -12.54 9.44
N ASP A 151 -5.31 -13.14 10.20
CA ASP A 151 -5.65 -13.79 11.46
C ASP A 151 -6.13 -12.76 12.51
N ASP A 152 -6.78 -13.28 13.55
CA ASP A 152 -7.37 -12.46 14.60
C ASP A 152 -6.35 -11.57 15.33
N GLU A 153 -5.11 -12.02 15.46
CA GLU A 153 -4.06 -11.29 16.17
C GLU A 153 -3.59 -10.08 15.35
N VAL A 154 -3.33 -10.27 14.06
CA VAL A 154 -2.99 -9.19 13.11
C VAL A 154 -4.12 -8.18 13.04
N ALA A 155 -5.36 -8.64 12.90
CA ALA A 155 -6.54 -7.77 12.82
C ALA A 155 -6.77 -6.98 14.11
N LYS A 156 -6.59 -7.60 15.29
CA LYS A 156 -6.68 -6.94 16.60
C LYS A 156 -5.58 -5.90 16.80
N ALA A 157 -4.34 -6.23 16.45
CA ALA A 157 -3.21 -5.30 16.54
C ALA A 157 -3.46 -4.02 15.73
N HIS A 158 -4.04 -4.15 14.52
CA HIS A 158 -4.43 -2.99 13.71
C HIS A 158 -5.59 -2.21 14.34
N ARG A 159 -6.66 -2.88 14.75
CA ARG A 159 -7.86 -2.23 15.34
C ARG A 159 -7.55 -1.54 16.67
N ASN A 160 -6.61 -2.09 17.46
CA ASN A 160 -6.16 -1.51 18.72
C ASN A 160 -5.14 -0.39 18.52
N ALA A 161 -4.74 -0.10 17.29
CA ALA A 161 -3.69 0.86 16.94
C ALA A 161 -2.30 0.50 17.52
N ASP A 162 -2.00 -0.77 17.75
CA ASP A 162 -0.66 -1.25 18.07
C ASP A 162 0.23 -1.21 16.82
N ILE A 163 -0.34 -1.56 15.66
CA ILE A 163 0.25 -1.40 14.34
C ILE A 163 -0.74 -0.72 13.39
N HIS A 164 -0.23 -0.18 12.28
CA HIS A 164 -1.04 0.28 11.15
C HIS A 164 -0.67 -0.53 9.91
N LEU A 165 -1.62 -1.30 9.39
CA LEU A 165 -1.53 -1.95 8.09
C LEU A 165 -1.94 -0.94 7.04
N HIS A 166 -1.02 -0.60 6.10
CA HIS A 166 -1.29 0.36 5.05
C HIS A 166 -2.13 -0.24 3.91
N ASP A 167 -2.90 0.63 3.25
CA ASP A 167 -3.61 0.37 1.99
C ASP A 167 -4.57 -0.80 2.00
N LEU A 168 -5.31 -0.96 3.08
CA LEU A 168 -6.36 -1.96 3.19
C LEU A 168 -7.56 -1.69 2.25
N SER A 169 -7.63 -0.51 1.65
CA SER A 169 -8.69 -0.13 0.70
C SER A 169 -8.63 -0.86 -0.64
N MET A 170 -7.53 -1.57 -0.92
CA MET A 170 -7.32 -2.31 -2.17
C MET A 170 -6.75 -3.71 -1.91
N LEU A 171 -7.15 -4.69 -2.73
CA LEU A 171 -6.62 -6.05 -2.71
C LEU A 171 -5.38 -6.15 -3.63
N THR A 172 -4.31 -5.41 -3.31
CA THR A 172 -3.15 -5.31 -4.19
C THR A 172 -1.86 -4.98 -3.42
N GLY A 173 -0.74 -4.93 -4.15
CA GLY A 173 0.55 -4.46 -3.63
C GLY A 173 0.55 -2.98 -3.27
N TYR A 174 1.66 -2.51 -2.70
CA TYR A 174 1.79 -1.14 -2.22
C TYR A 174 2.29 -0.20 -3.32
N CYS A 175 3.58 -0.14 -3.56
CA CYS A 175 4.21 0.75 -4.54
C CYS A 175 4.95 -0.05 -5.61
N ALA A 176 5.09 0.53 -6.81
CA ALA A 176 5.86 -0.08 -7.88
C ALA A 176 6.80 0.93 -8.56
N GLY A 177 8.00 0.48 -8.93
CA GLY A 177 8.86 1.12 -9.88
C GLY A 177 8.77 0.41 -11.22
N TRP A 178 8.72 1.17 -12.28
CA TRP A 178 8.55 0.67 -13.65
C TRP A 178 9.72 1.04 -14.52
N SER A 179 10.13 0.14 -15.40
CA SER A 179 11.15 0.41 -16.39
C SER A 179 10.61 1.36 -17.47
N LEU A 180 11.10 2.59 -17.48
CA LEU A 180 10.81 3.51 -18.57
C LEU A 180 11.39 3.01 -19.90
N LYS A 181 12.56 2.34 -19.86
CA LYS A 181 13.15 1.67 -21.02
C LYS A 181 12.21 0.65 -21.64
N GLN A 182 11.58 -0.19 -20.81
CA GLN A 182 10.61 -1.18 -21.28
C GLN A 182 9.37 -0.50 -21.89
N LEU A 183 8.85 0.55 -21.29
CA LEU A 183 7.74 1.32 -21.86
C LEU A 183 8.11 1.92 -23.23
N ILE A 184 9.34 2.41 -23.41
CA ILE A 184 9.83 2.96 -24.67
C ILE A 184 9.97 1.86 -25.75
N GLN A 185 10.36 0.66 -25.37
CA GLN A 185 10.57 -0.46 -26.30
C GLN A 185 9.27 -1.19 -26.66
N GLU A 186 8.44 -1.46 -25.67
CA GLU A 186 7.27 -2.34 -25.80
C GLU A 186 5.94 -1.59 -25.85
N CYS A 187 5.94 -0.31 -25.44
CA CYS A 187 4.77 0.54 -25.30
C CYS A 187 3.75 0.03 -24.25
N LEU A 188 2.50 0.51 -24.36
CA LEU A 188 1.39 0.06 -23.53
C LEU A 188 0.86 -1.27 -24.08
N GLY A 189 1.25 -2.38 -23.46
CA GLY A 189 0.84 -3.73 -23.87
C GLY A 189 -0.68 -3.96 -23.83
N GLY A 190 -1.37 -3.25 -22.93
CA GLY A 190 -2.82 -3.32 -22.80
C GLY A 190 -3.34 -4.66 -22.29
N VAL A 191 -4.64 -4.74 -22.11
CA VAL A 191 -5.36 -5.97 -21.78
C VAL A 191 -5.69 -6.73 -23.07
N PRO A 192 -5.56 -8.06 -23.12
CA PRO A 192 -5.95 -8.85 -24.29
C PRO A 192 -7.34 -8.47 -24.80
N GLY A 193 -7.44 -8.14 -26.10
CA GLY A 193 -8.70 -7.72 -26.72
C GLY A 193 -9.09 -6.25 -26.49
N LYS A 194 -8.24 -5.45 -25.85
CA LYS A 194 -8.38 -4.01 -25.71
C LYS A 194 -7.38 -3.24 -26.58
N ILE A 195 -7.46 -1.92 -26.55
CA ILE A 195 -6.57 -1.06 -27.34
C ILE A 195 -5.14 -1.19 -26.81
N THR A 196 -4.20 -1.36 -27.74
CA THR A 196 -2.74 -1.31 -27.50
C THR A 196 -2.12 -0.15 -28.25
N SER A 197 -0.98 0.34 -27.83
CA SER A 197 -0.22 1.37 -28.54
C SER A 197 1.05 0.79 -29.17
N LYS A 198 1.67 1.56 -30.07
CA LYS A 198 3.01 1.29 -30.58
C LYS A 198 4.04 2.08 -29.77
N PRO A 199 5.33 1.70 -29.80
CA PRO A 199 6.39 2.53 -29.23
C PRO A 199 6.31 3.97 -29.71
N ALA A 200 6.45 4.92 -28.79
CA ALA A 200 6.41 6.33 -29.09
C ALA A 200 7.61 6.74 -29.94
N SER A 201 7.38 7.44 -31.05
CA SER A 201 8.46 7.98 -31.90
C SER A 201 8.79 9.44 -31.57
N HIS A 202 7.94 10.13 -30.81
CA HIS A 202 8.08 11.55 -30.47
C HIS A 202 7.94 11.78 -28.98
N LEU A 203 8.64 12.81 -28.44
CA LEU A 203 8.60 13.15 -27.02
C LEU A 203 7.17 13.37 -26.50
N SER A 204 6.34 14.08 -27.23
CA SER A 204 4.93 14.33 -26.84
C SER A 204 4.12 13.05 -26.72
N SER A 205 4.35 12.08 -27.61
CA SER A 205 3.70 10.78 -27.57
C SER A 205 4.16 9.95 -26.39
N LEU A 206 5.47 9.98 -26.07
CA LEU A 206 6.02 9.31 -24.90
C LEU A 206 5.44 9.90 -23.60
N CYS A 207 5.41 11.21 -23.46
CA CYS A 207 4.82 11.89 -22.30
C CYS A 207 3.36 11.47 -22.11
N ASN A 208 2.58 11.40 -23.18
CA ASN A 208 1.19 10.93 -23.10
C ASN A 208 1.09 9.45 -22.71
N GLN A 209 1.94 8.57 -23.25
CA GLN A 209 2.00 7.15 -22.87
C GLN A 209 2.36 6.98 -21.39
N MET A 210 3.30 7.77 -20.87
CA MET A 210 3.69 7.75 -19.46
C MET A 210 2.52 8.16 -18.55
N VAL A 211 1.77 9.22 -18.89
CA VAL A 211 0.58 9.66 -18.14
C VAL A 211 -0.48 8.54 -18.14
N ASN A 212 -0.78 7.96 -19.29
CA ASN A 212 -1.75 6.88 -19.40
C ASN A 212 -1.32 5.64 -18.63
N PHE A 213 -0.04 5.25 -18.73
CA PHE A 213 0.50 4.12 -17.98
C PHE A 213 0.31 4.30 -16.47
N LEU A 214 0.74 5.45 -15.93
CA LEU A 214 0.58 5.75 -14.50
C LEU A 214 -0.89 5.78 -14.09
N GLY A 215 -1.78 6.34 -14.92
CA GLY A 215 -3.21 6.36 -14.71
C GLY A 215 -3.86 4.96 -14.70
N ILE A 216 -3.36 4.04 -15.53
CA ILE A 216 -3.79 2.65 -15.55
C ILE A 216 -3.29 1.91 -14.32
N MET A 217 -1.99 2.00 -14.04
CA MET A 217 -1.36 1.24 -12.97
C MET A 217 -1.83 1.62 -11.56
N GLN A 218 -2.32 2.85 -11.35
CA GLN A 218 -2.96 3.20 -10.07
C GLN A 218 -4.24 2.42 -9.77
N ASN A 219 -4.83 1.72 -10.74
CA ASN A 219 -5.96 0.82 -10.50
C ASN A 219 -5.52 -0.54 -9.94
N GLU A 220 -4.26 -0.92 -10.15
CA GLU A 220 -3.70 -2.20 -9.72
C GLU A 220 -2.68 -2.08 -8.58
N TRP A 221 -2.29 -0.87 -8.21
CA TRP A 221 -1.35 -0.58 -7.13
C TRP A 221 -1.89 0.51 -6.21
N ALA A 222 -1.81 0.28 -4.92
CA ALA A 222 -2.40 1.18 -3.92
C ALA A 222 -1.58 2.45 -3.69
N GLY A 223 -0.26 2.35 -3.79
CA GLY A 223 0.67 3.45 -3.51
C GLY A 223 1.30 4.06 -4.76
N ALA A 224 2.47 4.64 -4.58
CA ALA A 224 3.14 5.39 -5.64
C ALA A 224 3.65 4.51 -6.78
N GLN A 225 3.61 5.08 -7.98
CA GLN A 225 4.19 4.56 -9.21
C GLN A 225 5.41 5.40 -9.59
N ALA A 226 6.52 4.77 -9.93
CA ALA A 226 7.76 5.49 -10.21
C ALA A 226 8.37 5.12 -11.56
N PHE A 227 8.91 6.11 -12.27
CA PHE A 227 9.82 5.92 -13.37
C PHE A 227 11.22 6.36 -12.98
N SER A 228 12.22 5.55 -13.35
CA SER A 228 13.64 5.86 -13.12
C SER A 228 14.29 6.49 -14.34
N SER A 229 15.37 7.26 -14.11
CA SER A 229 16.19 7.86 -15.16
C SER A 229 15.39 8.68 -16.18
N PHE A 230 14.44 9.46 -15.66
CA PHE A 230 13.48 10.22 -16.48
C PHE A 230 14.19 11.11 -17.50
N ASP A 231 15.14 11.93 -17.06
CA ASP A 231 15.90 12.85 -17.90
C ASP A 231 16.78 12.10 -18.91
N THR A 232 17.45 11.01 -18.49
CA THR A 232 18.30 10.17 -19.36
C THR A 232 17.49 9.52 -20.48
N TYR A 233 16.29 9.01 -20.19
CA TYR A 233 15.47 8.32 -21.20
C TYR A 233 14.66 9.25 -22.11
N LEU A 234 14.36 10.49 -21.66
CA LEU A 234 13.65 11.47 -22.49
C LEU A 234 14.58 12.24 -23.44
N ALA A 235 15.83 12.48 -23.06
CA ALA A 235 16.80 13.23 -23.84
C ALA A 235 16.99 12.71 -25.29
N PRO A 236 17.02 11.40 -25.58
CA PRO A 236 17.11 10.89 -26.96
C PRO A 236 15.97 11.33 -27.88
N PHE A 237 14.76 11.52 -27.34
CA PHE A 237 13.60 11.97 -28.12
C PHE A 237 13.75 13.45 -28.49
N VAL A 238 14.26 14.28 -27.58
CA VAL A 238 14.58 15.69 -27.86
C VAL A 238 15.59 15.77 -28.97
N LYS A 239 16.65 14.94 -28.94
CA LYS A 239 17.71 14.88 -29.96
C LYS A 239 17.20 14.38 -31.30
N ALA A 240 16.46 13.28 -31.33
CA ALA A 240 15.93 12.65 -32.53
C ALA A 240 14.97 13.57 -33.30
N ASP A 241 14.13 14.31 -32.59
CA ASP A 241 13.18 15.26 -33.16
C ASP A 241 13.79 16.65 -33.35
N ASN A 242 15.04 16.89 -32.93
CA ASN A 242 15.70 18.19 -32.91
C ASN A 242 14.84 19.31 -32.32
N LEU A 243 14.23 19.01 -31.15
CA LEU A 243 13.30 19.94 -30.50
C LEU A 243 14.03 21.17 -29.94
N THR A 244 13.35 22.31 -30.04
CA THR A 244 13.74 23.52 -29.33
C THR A 244 13.48 23.36 -27.84
N TYR A 245 14.01 24.28 -27.03
CA TYR A 245 13.75 24.31 -25.59
C TYR A 245 12.25 24.48 -25.28
N GLU A 246 11.56 25.38 -26.00
CA GLU A 246 10.15 25.67 -25.83
C GLU A 246 9.26 24.45 -26.14
N GLU A 247 9.59 23.73 -27.22
CA GLU A 247 8.88 22.49 -27.58
C GLU A 247 9.13 21.39 -26.54
N THR A 248 10.36 21.28 -26.06
CA THR A 248 10.71 20.34 -24.98
C THR A 248 9.94 20.69 -23.70
N LYS A 249 9.93 21.99 -23.30
CA LYS A 249 9.18 22.48 -22.12
C LYS A 249 7.70 22.18 -22.24
N GLN A 250 7.09 22.38 -23.41
CA GLN A 250 5.68 22.07 -23.64
C GLN A 250 5.36 20.58 -23.48
N CYS A 251 6.24 19.68 -23.95
CA CYS A 251 6.06 18.23 -23.77
C CYS A 251 6.14 17.84 -22.28
N VAL A 252 7.14 18.37 -21.56
CA VAL A 252 7.31 18.09 -20.12
C VAL A 252 6.18 18.69 -19.31
N GLU A 253 5.72 19.90 -19.66
CA GLU A 253 4.56 20.54 -19.04
C GLU A 253 3.31 19.69 -19.21
N SER A 254 3.07 19.16 -20.40
CA SER A 254 1.95 18.26 -20.70
C SER A 254 1.97 17.02 -19.81
N PHE A 255 3.17 16.46 -19.55
CA PHE A 255 3.35 15.34 -18.63
C PHE A 255 3.01 15.75 -17.19
N VAL A 256 3.58 16.86 -16.70
CA VAL A 256 3.35 17.33 -15.32
C VAL A 256 1.86 17.61 -15.08
N PHE A 257 1.18 18.33 -15.99
CA PHE A 257 -0.27 18.56 -15.89
C PHE A 257 -1.06 17.25 -15.95
N GLY A 258 -0.66 16.34 -16.83
CA GLY A 258 -1.30 15.04 -16.99
C GLY A 258 -1.30 14.20 -15.70
N VAL A 259 -0.17 14.15 -14.97
CA VAL A 259 -0.07 13.42 -13.71
C VAL A 259 -0.68 14.14 -12.51
N ASN A 260 -1.07 15.42 -12.65
CA ASN A 260 -1.81 16.18 -11.64
C ASN A 260 -3.32 16.26 -11.93
N THR A 261 -3.74 15.78 -13.11
CA THR A 261 -5.15 15.71 -13.46
C THR A 261 -5.77 14.45 -12.88
N PRO A 262 -6.92 14.56 -12.15
CA PRO A 262 -7.61 13.40 -11.63
C PRO A 262 -8.04 12.46 -12.76
N SER A 263 -7.55 11.21 -12.75
CA SER A 263 -7.80 10.23 -13.80
C SER A 263 -8.71 9.09 -13.37
N ARG A 264 -8.57 8.62 -12.13
CA ARG A 264 -9.36 7.52 -11.60
C ARG A 264 -10.72 8.03 -11.13
N TRP A 265 -11.78 7.70 -11.87
CA TRP A 265 -13.14 8.21 -11.59
C TRP A 265 -13.24 9.74 -11.54
N GLY A 266 -12.25 10.44 -12.10
CA GLY A 266 -12.13 11.89 -12.01
C GLY A 266 -11.87 12.43 -10.61
N THR A 267 -11.32 11.64 -9.70
CA THR A 267 -11.20 11.99 -8.28
C THR A 267 -9.79 11.94 -7.71
N GLN A 268 -8.91 11.16 -8.33
CA GLN A 268 -7.53 10.96 -7.86
C GLN A 268 -6.53 11.13 -8.99
N ALA A 269 -5.54 11.97 -8.80
CA ALA A 269 -4.35 12.04 -9.65
C ALA A 269 -3.43 10.83 -9.38
N PRO A 270 -2.67 10.34 -10.39
CA PRO A 270 -1.70 9.28 -10.17
C PRO A 270 -0.62 9.71 -9.17
N PHE A 271 -0.52 8.99 -8.06
CA PHE A 271 0.58 9.18 -7.11
C PHE A 271 1.87 8.74 -7.78
N SER A 272 2.62 9.67 -8.36
CA SER A 272 3.75 9.40 -9.23
C SER A 272 5.05 9.99 -8.70
N ASN A 273 6.14 9.25 -8.93
CA ASN A 273 7.51 9.67 -8.65
C ASN A 273 8.33 9.55 -9.91
N ILE A 274 9.34 10.39 -10.03
CA ILE A 274 10.40 10.24 -11.04
C ILE A 274 11.77 10.32 -10.36
N THR A 275 12.73 9.54 -10.83
CA THR A 275 14.13 9.78 -10.54
C THR A 275 14.80 10.40 -11.74
N LEU A 276 15.69 11.35 -11.47
CA LEU A 276 16.46 12.09 -12.46
C LEU A 276 17.95 11.86 -12.16
N ASP A 277 18.70 11.54 -13.17
CA ASP A 277 20.09 11.17 -13.02
C ASP A 277 21.03 12.38 -12.95
N TRP A 278 20.69 13.49 -13.60
CA TRP A 278 21.49 14.71 -13.76
C TRP A 278 22.75 14.51 -14.58
N VAL A 279 23.44 13.41 -14.34
CA VAL A 279 24.57 12.92 -15.14
C VAL A 279 24.21 11.53 -15.65
N CYS A 280 24.40 11.30 -16.96
CA CYS A 280 24.07 10.02 -17.57
C CYS A 280 24.81 8.88 -16.85
N PRO A 281 24.07 7.87 -16.32
CA PRO A 281 24.69 6.76 -15.60
C PRO A 281 25.69 5.99 -16.44
N ALA A 282 26.79 5.54 -15.80
CA ALA A 282 27.91 4.89 -16.48
C ALA A 282 27.49 3.63 -17.25
N ASP A 283 26.51 2.90 -16.77
CA ASP A 283 26.00 1.69 -17.42
C ASP A 283 25.06 1.96 -18.60
N LEU A 284 24.52 3.19 -18.75
CA LEU A 284 23.73 3.61 -19.90
C LEU A 284 24.56 4.43 -20.90
N ARG A 285 25.60 5.10 -20.47
CA ARG A 285 26.34 6.10 -21.21
C ARG A 285 26.72 5.63 -22.61
N ASP A 286 27.26 4.42 -22.73
CA ASP A 286 27.76 3.85 -23.97
C ASP A 286 26.74 2.96 -24.70
N GLN A 287 25.51 2.84 -24.15
CA GLN A 287 24.46 2.08 -24.81
C GLN A 287 23.79 2.91 -25.91
N PRO A 288 23.44 2.29 -27.06
CA PRO A 288 22.63 2.95 -28.09
C PRO A 288 21.31 3.47 -27.46
N ALA A 289 20.99 4.71 -27.76
CA ALA A 289 19.70 5.29 -27.35
C ALA A 289 18.55 4.61 -28.10
N ILE A 290 17.36 4.55 -27.47
CA ILE A 290 16.18 3.90 -28.06
C ILE A 290 15.08 4.94 -28.27
N VAL A 291 14.61 5.07 -29.52
CA VAL A 291 13.49 5.91 -29.91
C VAL A 291 12.59 5.13 -30.86
N GLY A 292 11.28 5.16 -30.63
CA GLY A 292 10.33 4.42 -31.48
C GLY A 292 10.53 2.90 -31.45
N GLY A 293 11.07 2.37 -30.35
CA GLY A 293 11.39 0.95 -30.20
C GLY A 293 12.63 0.50 -31.00
N LYS A 294 13.45 1.43 -31.51
CA LYS A 294 14.63 1.16 -32.31
C LYS A 294 15.88 1.80 -31.73
N GLU A 295 16.99 1.12 -31.84
CA GLU A 295 18.29 1.68 -31.51
C GLU A 295 18.67 2.80 -32.51
N MET A 296 19.21 3.89 -31.97
CA MET A 296 19.71 5.03 -32.71
C MET A 296 21.21 4.89 -32.99
N ASP A 297 21.74 5.72 -33.85
CA ASP A 297 23.15 5.81 -34.18
C ASP A 297 23.97 6.66 -33.18
N PHE A 298 23.35 7.10 -32.09
CA PHE A 298 23.96 7.81 -30.96
C PHE A 298 23.62 7.13 -29.64
N THR A 299 24.44 7.40 -28.62
CA THR A 299 24.27 6.80 -27.28
C THR A 299 23.52 7.72 -26.33
N TYR A 300 23.10 7.19 -25.16
CA TYR A 300 22.52 8.03 -24.11
C TYR A 300 23.52 9.10 -23.62
N GLY A 301 24.82 8.80 -23.60
CA GLY A 301 25.88 9.74 -23.23
C GLY A 301 26.02 10.93 -24.18
N ASP A 302 25.64 10.75 -25.46
CA ASP A 302 25.67 11.81 -26.48
C ASP A 302 24.49 12.81 -26.33
N CYS A 303 23.60 12.61 -25.39
CA CYS A 303 22.37 13.42 -25.20
C CYS A 303 22.46 14.39 -24.01
N LYS A 304 23.67 14.81 -23.61
CA LYS A 304 23.84 15.66 -22.41
C LYS A 304 23.15 17.02 -22.55
N VAL A 305 23.19 17.64 -23.71
CA VAL A 305 22.54 18.94 -23.96
C VAL A 305 21.03 18.81 -23.84
N GLU A 306 20.48 17.78 -24.43
CA GLU A 306 19.03 17.50 -24.40
C GLU A 306 18.57 17.09 -23.01
N MET A 307 19.41 16.37 -22.26
CA MET A 307 19.15 16.04 -20.86
C MET A 307 19.10 17.30 -19.98
N ASP A 308 19.98 18.27 -20.23
CA ASP A 308 19.96 19.57 -19.54
C ASP A 308 18.70 20.36 -19.88
N MET A 309 18.21 20.28 -21.13
CA MET A 309 16.95 20.92 -21.54
C MET A 309 15.75 20.30 -20.82
N VAL A 310 15.70 18.98 -20.69
CA VAL A 310 14.63 18.28 -19.96
C VAL A 310 14.63 18.68 -18.49
N ASN A 311 15.81 18.68 -17.84
CA ASN A 311 15.97 19.08 -16.44
C ASN A 311 15.55 20.53 -16.22
N LYS A 312 16.02 21.46 -17.06
CA LYS A 312 15.64 22.88 -16.99
C LYS A 312 14.13 23.05 -17.11
N ALA A 313 13.52 22.45 -18.14
CA ALA A 313 12.08 22.51 -18.37
C ALA A 313 11.29 21.99 -17.18
N PHE A 314 11.65 20.83 -16.66
CA PHE A 314 10.97 20.24 -15.50
C PHE A 314 11.04 21.14 -14.27
N ILE A 315 12.23 21.65 -13.94
CA ILE A 315 12.43 22.48 -12.74
C ILE A 315 11.66 23.80 -12.86
N GLU A 316 11.72 24.48 -14.02
CA GLU A 316 10.98 25.73 -14.25
C GLU A 316 9.47 25.53 -14.08
N ILE A 317 8.89 24.47 -14.67
CA ILE A 317 7.49 24.14 -14.54
C ILE A 317 7.12 23.92 -13.08
N MET A 318 7.95 23.18 -12.32
CA MET A 318 7.71 22.97 -10.89
C MET A 318 7.81 24.25 -10.05
N ILE A 319 8.69 25.20 -10.43
CA ILE A 319 8.81 26.51 -9.77
C ILE A 319 7.64 27.42 -10.10
N GLU A 320 7.21 27.47 -11.36
CA GLU A 320 6.10 28.31 -11.85
C GLU A 320 4.76 27.87 -11.24
N GLY A 321 4.53 26.53 -11.16
CA GLY A 321 3.28 25.98 -10.69
C GLY A 321 2.14 26.06 -11.71
N ASP A 322 0.89 25.89 -11.25
CA ASP A 322 -0.29 25.95 -12.09
C ASP A 322 -0.66 27.40 -12.50
N ALA A 323 -1.70 27.55 -13.29
CA ALA A 323 -2.19 28.86 -13.75
C ALA A 323 -2.53 29.87 -12.61
N ASN A 324 -2.64 29.40 -11.38
CA ASN A 324 -2.84 30.21 -10.18
C ASN A 324 -1.59 30.30 -9.30
N GLY A 325 -0.44 29.82 -9.77
CA GLY A 325 0.83 29.82 -9.05
C GLY A 325 0.88 28.78 -7.91
N ARG A 326 0.01 27.76 -7.92
CA ARG A 326 0.06 26.66 -6.95
C ARG A 326 1.06 25.62 -7.39
N GLY A 327 1.93 25.16 -6.46
CA GLY A 327 2.90 24.11 -6.74
C GLY A 327 2.22 22.79 -7.11
N PHE A 328 2.83 22.06 -8.04
CA PHE A 328 2.37 20.72 -8.42
C PHE A 328 2.67 19.72 -7.32
N GLN A 329 1.73 18.80 -7.09
CA GLN A 329 1.88 17.72 -6.13
C GLN A 329 2.70 16.56 -6.71
N TYR A 330 2.57 16.32 -8.00
CA TYR A 330 3.22 15.23 -8.73
C TYR A 330 3.90 15.74 -10.02
N PRO A 331 4.87 14.96 -10.55
CA PRO A 331 5.54 13.83 -9.91
C PRO A 331 6.45 14.30 -8.78
N ILE A 332 6.64 13.47 -7.75
CA ILE A 332 7.64 13.73 -6.71
C ILE A 332 9.03 13.47 -7.31
N PRO A 333 9.91 14.49 -7.43
CA PRO A 333 11.22 14.30 -8.04
C PRO A 333 12.27 13.85 -7.03
N THR A 334 13.17 12.97 -7.47
CA THR A 334 14.37 12.57 -6.73
C THR A 334 15.59 12.67 -7.64
N TYR A 335 16.55 13.50 -7.30
CA TYR A 335 17.80 13.63 -8.02
C TYR A 335 18.90 12.75 -7.44
N SER A 336 19.64 12.08 -8.33
CA SER A 336 20.81 11.28 -7.99
C SER A 336 22.05 12.18 -7.87
N ILE A 337 22.67 12.19 -6.70
CA ILE A 337 23.93 12.90 -6.47
C ILE A 337 25.08 11.90 -6.51
N THR A 338 25.86 11.98 -7.57
CA THR A 338 27.01 11.12 -7.83
C THR A 338 28.33 11.90 -7.71
N ARG A 339 29.48 11.21 -7.79
CA ARG A 339 30.80 11.87 -7.67
C ARG A 339 31.12 12.82 -8.81
N ASP A 340 30.50 12.60 -9.98
CA ASP A 340 30.62 13.41 -11.19
C ASP A 340 29.53 14.48 -11.32
N PHE A 341 28.75 14.72 -10.25
CA PHE A 341 27.82 15.84 -10.20
C PHE A 341 28.58 17.17 -10.28
N ASP A 342 28.22 17.99 -11.27
CA ASP A 342 28.82 19.31 -11.45
C ASP A 342 28.23 20.32 -10.45
N TRP A 343 29.02 20.76 -9.48
CA TRP A 343 28.66 21.74 -8.47
C TRP A 343 28.90 23.19 -8.87
N SER A 344 29.30 23.44 -10.12
CA SER A 344 29.52 24.82 -10.62
C SER A 344 28.20 25.62 -10.68
N GLU A 345 28.31 26.95 -10.77
CA GLU A 345 27.18 27.85 -10.89
C GLU A 345 26.57 27.83 -12.31
N THR A 346 26.03 26.68 -12.72
CA THR A 346 25.23 26.58 -13.94
C THR A 346 23.83 27.13 -13.72
N GLU A 347 23.12 27.49 -14.80
CA GLU A 347 21.72 27.91 -14.74
C GLU A 347 20.85 26.81 -14.13
N ASN A 348 21.05 25.54 -14.55
CA ASN A 348 20.29 24.41 -14.02
C ASN A 348 20.52 24.17 -12.55
N ASN A 349 21.75 24.31 -12.06
CA ASN A 349 22.05 24.20 -10.62
C ASN A 349 21.34 25.30 -9.81
N ARG A 350 21.35 26.54 -10.29
CA ARG A 350 20.63 27.63 -9.62
C ARG A 350 19.14 27.36 -9.55
N LEU A 351 18.52 26.93 -10.65
CA LEU A 351 17.10 26.54 -10.68
C LEU A 351 16.78 25.36 -9.73
N LEU A 352 17.66 24.35 -9.69
CA LEU A 352 17.48 23.21 -8.81
C LEU A 352 17.44 23.63 -7.33
N PHE A 353 18.36 24.48 -6.91
CA PHE A 353 18.39 24.99 -5.54
C PHE A 353 17.30 26.04 -5.25
N GLU A 354 16.85 26.80 -6.26
CA GLU A 354 15.69 27.67 -6.14
C GLU A 354 14.41 26.86 -5.87
N MET A 355 14.16 25.79 -6.64
CA MET A 355 13.05 24.86 -6.42
C MET A 355 13.12 24.26 -5.01
N THR A 356 14.31 23.83 -4.58
CA THR A 356 14.53 23.27 -3.27
C THR A 356 14.19 24.25 -2.16
N SER A 357 14.65 25.51 -2.28
CA SER A 357 14.41 26.54 -1.27
C SER A 357 12.94 26.97 -1.20
N LYS A 358 12.22 26.96 -2.33
CA LYS A 358 10.83 27.39 -2.41
C LYS A 358 9.84 26.35 -1.90
N TYR A 359 10.07 25.07 -2.21
CA TYR A 359 9.08 24.02 -1.99
C TYR A 359 9.57 22.85 -1.10
N GLY A 360 10.84 22.80 -0.73
CA GLY A 360 11.43 21.66 -0.02
C GLY A 360 11.52 20.40 -0.90
N THR A 361 11.42 20.55 -2.22
CA THR A 361 11.61 19.50 -3.24
C THR A 361 12.71 19.95 -4.19
N PRO A 362 13.46 19.05 -4.82
CA PRO A 362 13.35 17.59 -4.87
C PRO A 362 13.93 16.91 -3.64
N TYR A 363 13.80 15.57 -3.63
CA TYR A 363 14.64 14.72 -2.79
C TYR A 363 15.98 14.47 -3.47
N PHE A 364 17.00 14.19 -2.66
CA PHE A 364 18.34 13.87 -3.16
C PHE A 364 18.76 12.48 -2.70
N SER A 365 19.09 11.60 -3.64
CA SER A 365 19.72 10.32 -3.39
C SER A 365 21.22 10.47 -3.49
N ASN A 366 21.91 10.40 -2.33
CA ASN A 366 23.37 10.60 -2.26
C ASN A 366 24.10 9.25 -2.45
N TYR A 367 24.79 9.11 -3.56
CA TYR A 367 25.62 7.95 -3.89
C TYR A 367 27.12 8.19 -3.66
N ILE A 368 27.55 9.40 -3.24
CA ILE A 368 28.96 9.72 -2.97
C ILE A 368 29.51 8.89 -1.82
N ASN A 369 28.72 8.78 -0.75
CA ASN A 369 29.07 8.05 0.49
C ASN A 369 28.20 6.80 0.65
N SER A 370 27.83 6.17 -0.42
CA SER A 370 27.03 4.95 -0.46
C SER A 370 27.85 3.77 -0.96
N ASP A 371 27.53 2.58 -0.49
CA ASP A 371 28.02 1.30 -1.03
C ASP A 371 27.21 0.83 -2.25
N MET A 372 26.22 1.63 -2.67
CA MET A 372 25.34 1.38 -3.80
C MET A 372 25.61 2.39 -4.93
N GLU A 373 25.52 1.93 -6.15
CA GLU A 373 25.55 2.77 -7.35
C GLU A 373 24.13 3.10 -7.83
N PRO A 374 23.93 4.18 -8.60
CA PRO A 374 22.62 4.51 -9.18
C PRO A 374 21.98 3.35 -9.96
N SER A 375 22.81 2.54 -10.65
CA SER A 375 22.37 1.34 -11.37
C SER A 375 21.80 0.23 -10.48
N ASP A 376 22.14 0.22 -9.18
CA ASP A 376 21.64 -0.76 -8.23
C ASP A 376 20.26 -0.41 -7.67
N VAL A 377 19.77 0.82 -7.93
CA VAL A 377 18.56 1.38 -7.27
C VAL A 377 17.65 2.08 -8.28
N ARG A 378 17.63 1.67 -9.53
CA ARG A 378 16.90 2.40 -10.59
C ARG A 378 15.40 2.44 -10.44
N SER A 379 14.81 1.45 -9.84
CA SER A 379 13.36 1.42 -9.64
C SER A 379 12.98 1.77 -8.21
N MET A 380 13.08 3.06 -7.87
CA MET A 380 12.65 3.52 -6.55
C MET A 380 11.22 4.04 -6.58
N CYS A 381 10.32 3.34 -5.87
CA CYS A 381 9.12 3.97 -5.37
C CYS A 381 9.37 4.42 -3.92
N CYS A 382 8.81 5.57 -3.54
CA CYS A 382 8.74 6.07 -2.15
C CYS A 382 10.09 6.05 -1.38
N ARG A 383 11.23 6.26 -2.04
CA ARG A 383 12.54 6.33 -1.39
C ARG A 383 13.02 5.03 -0.72
N LEU A 384 12.38 3.89 -1.00
CA LEU A 384 12.91 2.61 -0.60
C LEU A 384 14.12 2.29 -1.46
N ARG A 385 15.29 2.23 -0.84
CA ARG A 385 16.48 1.69 -1.47
C ARG A 385 16.35 0.17 -1.49
N LEU A 386 15.99 -0.37 -2.63
CA LEU A 386 16.02 -1.81 -2.86
C LEU A 386 17.40 -2.17 -3.41
N ASP A 387 18.13 -3.01 -2.68
CA ASP A 387 19.39 -3.53 -3.14
C ASP A 387 19.14 -4.59 -4.23
N LEU A 388 19.21 -4.15 -5.48
CA LEU A 388 19.00 -5.01 -6.63
C LEU A 388 20.08 -6.10 -6.75
N ARG A 389 21.26 -5.89 -6.15
CA ARG A 389 22.33 -6.91 -6.12
C ARG A 389 21.86 -8.18 -5.42
N GLU A 390 21.13 -8.05 -4.31
CA GLU A 390 20.52 -9.19 -3.60
C GLU A 390 19.37 -9.83 -4.40
N LEU A 391 18.55 -9.02 -5.06
CA LEU A 391 17.46 -9.51 -5.91
C LEU A 391 18.04 -10.26 -7.14
N ARG A 392 19.05 -9.72 -7.80
CA ARG A 392 19.73 -10.37 -8.93
C ARG A 392 20.37 -11.70 -8.55
N LYS A 393 20.97 -11.82 -7.34
CA LYS A 393 21.50 -13.08 -6.83
C LYS A 393 20.42 -14.14 -6.66
N LYS A 394 19.24 -13.76 -6.17
CA LYS A 394 18.11 -14.68 -5.91
C LYS A 394 17.38 -15.11 -7.18
N SER A 395 17.32 -14.26 -8.20
CA SER A 395 16.61 -14.53 -9.46
C SER A 395 17.43 -15.22 -10.55
N GLY A 396 18.69 -15.59 -10.28
CA GLY A 396 19.56 -16.28 -11.26
C GLY A 396 19.99 -15.43 -12.45
N GLY A 397 19.80 -14.13 -12.41
CA GLY A 397 20.42 -13.16 -13.35
C GLY A 397 19.89 -13.15 -14.78
N PHE A 398 18.85 -13.92 -15.13
CA PHE A 398 18.51 -14.14 -16.55
C PHE A 398 17.29 -13.39 -17.08
N PHE A 399 16.47 -12.80 -16.24
CA PHE A 399 15.30 -12.03 -16.70
C PHE A 399 15.10 -10.74 -15.92
N GLY A 400 15.08 -9.72 -16.67
CA GLY A 400 14.54 -8.46 -16.25
C GLY A 400 15.60 -7.51 -15.78
N SER A 401 15.61 -6.43 -16.45
CA SER A 401 16.07 -5.17 -15.97
C SER A 401 15.65 -5.06 -14.48
N GLY A 402 16.61 -4.96 -13.58
CA GLY A 402 16.34 -4.63 -12.19
C GLY A 402 15.59 -3.27 -12.02
N GLU A 403 14.96 -2.79 -13.09
CA GLU A 403 14.24 -1.53 -13.19
C GLU A 403 12.77 -1.66 -12.81
N SER A 404 12.19 -2.88 -12.81
CA SER A 404 10.81 -3.11 -12.39
C SER A 404 10.80 -3.84 -11.07
N THR A 405 10.57 -3.13 -9.98
CA THR A 405 10.49 -3.67 -8.62
C THR A 405 9.42 -2.92 -7.83
N GLY A 406 9.04 -3.49 -6.69
CA GLY A 406 8.03 -2.86 -5.87
C GLY A 406 7.99 -3.38 -4.44
N SER A 407 7.07 -2.85 -3.67
CA SER A 407 6.78 -3.24 -2.30
C SER A 407 5.39 -3.86 -2.21
N ILE A 408 5.29 -5.04 -1.61
CA ILE A 408 4.01 -5.72 -1.39
C ILE A 408 3.14 -4.99 -0.37
N GLY A 409 3.76 -4.42 0.67
CA GLY A 409 3.03 -3.75 1.72
C GLY A 409 3.93 -3.02 2.70
N VAL A 410 3.31 -2.19 3.52
CA VAL A 410 3.95 -1.44 4.60
C VAL A 410 3.16 -1.65 5.88
N VAL A 411 3.87 -1.79 6.99
CA VAL A 411 3.31 -1.84 8.34
C VAL A 411 4.05 -0.83 9.21
N THR A 412 3.31 0.00 9.90
CA THR A 412 3.87 0.96 10.85
C THR A 412 3.57 0.50 12.28
N ILE A 413 4.59 0.38 13.13
CA ILE A 413 4.45 0.07 14.55
C ILE A 413 4.23 1.37 15.32
N ASN A 414 3.25 1.40 16.21
CA ASN A 414 2.95 2.56 17.06
C ASN A 414 3.89 2.60 18.28
N MET A 415 5.11 3.10 18.07
CA MET A 415 6.13 3.19 19.11
C MET A 415 5.69 3.99 20.36
N PRO A 416 5.03 5.16 20.22
CA PRO A 416 4.52 5.90 21.39
C PRO A 416 3.53 5.09 22.24
N ARG A 417 2.59 4.39 21.59
CA ARG A 417 1.66 3.53 22.32
C ARG A 417 2.36 2.35 22.97
N LEU A 418 3.31 1.74 22.28
CA LEU A 418 4.11 0.65 22.79
C LEU A 418 4.84 1.07 24.07
N ALA A 419 5.53 2.21 24.03
CA ALA A 419 6.23 2.76 25.18
C ALA A 419 5.31 3.08 26.35
N TYR A 420 4.14 3.69 26.07
CA TYR A 420 3.14 4.01 27.10
C TYR A 420 2.60 2.78 27.82
N LEU A 421 2.42 1.67 27.12
CA LEU A 421 1.87 0.42 27.69
C LEU A 421 2.94 -0.46 28.34
N SER A 422 4.22 -0.16 28.18
CA SER A 422 5.33 -0.95 28.73
C SER A 422 5.59 -0.56 30.20
N ALA A 423 5.82 -1.59 31.01
CA ALA A 423 6.14 -1.39 32.43
C ALA A 423 7.59 -0.94 32.65
N ASP A 424 8.50 -1.42 31.80
CA ASP A 424 9.93 -1.13 31.81
C ASP A 424 10.55 -1.37 30.42
N GLU A 425 11.86 -1.16 30.30
CA GLU A 425 12.60 -1.34 29.05
C GLU A 425 12.56 -2.78 28.54
N ALA A 426 12.65 -3.76 29.41
CA ALA A 426 12.59 -5.17 29.04
C ALA A 426 11.20 -5.55 28.48
N ASP A 427 10.13 -5.06 29.08
CA ASP A 427 8.77 -5.22 28.59
C ASP A 427 8.57 -4.51 27.24
N PHE A 428 9.19 -3.33 27.05
CA PHE A 428 9.15 -2.61 25.77
C PHE A 428 9.76 -3.45 24.64
N TYR A 429 10.96 -3.99 24.80
CA TYR A 429 11.59 -4.79 23.75
C TYR A 429 10.84 -6.10 23.49
N ARG A 430 10.36 -6.77 24.52
CA ARG A 430 9.55 -7.97 24.35
C ARG A 430 8.27 -7.71 23.54
N ARG A 431 7.60 -6.58 23.80
CA ARG A 431 6.41 -6.16 23.03
C ARG A 431 6.77 -5.75 21.62
N LEU A 432 7.91 -5.10 21.43
CA LEU A 432 8.39 -4.71 20.11
C LEU A 432 8.68 -5.93 19.24
N ASP A 433 9.42 -6.90 19.77
CA ASP A 433 9.71 -8.16 19.07
C ASP A 433 8.42 -8.87 18.66
N HIS A 434 7.45 -8.93 19.57
CA HIS A 434 6.14 -9.51 19.27
C HIS A 434 5.41 -8.78 18.15
N LEU A 435 5.38 -7.45 18.15
CA LEU A 435 4.74 -6.66 17.09
C LEU A 435 5.50 -6.73 15.76
N MET A 436 6.81 -6.92 15.79
CA MET A 436 7.61 -7.19 14.59
C MET A 436 7.22 -8.55 13.97
N ASP A 437 7.05 -9.59 14.77
CA ASP A 437 6.59 -10.91 14.31
C ASP A 437 5.17 -10.84 13.72
N VAL A 438 4.25 -10.13 14.39
CA VAL A 438 2.88 -9.87 13.88
C VAL A 438 2.93 -9.14 12.54
N SER A 439 3.79 -8.12 12.41
CA SER A 439 3.97 -7.35 11.19
C SER A 439 4.55 -8.21 10.05
N ALA A 440 5.58 -9.01 10.32
CA ALA A 440 6.18 -9.91 9.35
C ALA A 440 5.15 -10.94 8.83
N ARG A 441 4.36 -11.53 9.72
CA ARG A 441 3.29 -12.46 9.38
C ARG A 441 2.21 -11.80 8.51
N SER A 442 1.81 -10.56 8.80
CA SER A 442 0.86 -9.82 7.98
C SER A 442 1.35 -9.59 6.56
N LEU A 443 2.62 -9.25 6.38
CA LEU A 443 3.24 -9.06 5.06
C LEU A 443 3.36 -10.38 4.29
N HIS A 444 3.64 -11.49 4.98
CA HIS A 444 3.66 -12.82 4.37
C HIS A 444 2.28 -13.21 3.85
N THR A 445 1.24 -13.07 4.68
CA THR A 445 -0.16 -13.30 4.30
C THR A 445 -0.57 -12.43 3.11
N LYS A 446 -0.21 -11.13 3.13
CA LYS A 446 -0.50 -10.23 2.01
C LYS A 446 0.17 -10.71 0.72
N ARG A 447 1.43 -11.16 0.77
CA ARG A 447 2.15 -11.71 -0.38
C ARG A 447 1.44 -12.92 -0.97
N GLU A 448 1.04 -13.87 -0.15
CA GLU A 448 0.34 -15.09 -0.60
C GLU A 448 -0.99 -14.74 -1.30
N VAL A 449 -1.76 -13.80 -0.72
CA VAL A 449 -3.02 -13.37 -1.30
C VAL A 449 -2.82 -12.66 -2.63
N VAL A 450 -1.88 -11.71 -2.70
CA VAL A 450 -1.58 -10.97 -3.95
C VAL A 450 -1.08 -11.93 -5.03
N THR A 451 -0.21 -12.88 -4.70
CA THR A 451 0.26 -13.90 -5.66
C THR A 451 -0.90 -14.73 -6.20
N ARG A 452 -1.79 -15.22 -5.32
CA ARG A 452 -2.98 -15.98 -5.74
C ARG A 452 -3.92 -15.17 -6.64
N LEU A 453 -4.09 -13.89 -6.36
CA LEU A 453 -4.92 -13.00 -7.18
C LEU A 453 -4.28 -12.67 -8.54
N LEU A 454 -2.95 -12.58 -8.58
CA LEU A 454 -2.18 -12.46 -9.81
C LEU A 454 -2.38 -13.70 -10.69
N ASP A 455 -2.22 -14.91 -10.11
CA ASP A 455 -2.44 -16.18 -10.82
C ASP A 455 -3.89 -16.33 -11.32
N ALA A 456 -4.85 -15.73 -10.61
CA ALA A 456 -6.25 -15.70 -11.02
C ALA A 456 -6.56 -14.64 -12.09
N GLY A 457 -5.59 -13.81 -12.50
CA GLY A 457 -5.75 -12.77 -13.52
C GLY A 457 -6.52 -11.52 -13.05
N LEU A 458 -6.49 -11.23 -11.73
CA LEU A 458 -7.15 -10.03 -11.20
C LEU A 458 -6.42 -8.73 -11.61
N TYR A 459 -5.15 -8.81 -11.96
CA TYR A 459 -4.31 -7.68 -12.40
C TYR A 459 -3.98 -7.86 -13.89
N PRO A 460 -4.85 -7.38 -14.79
CA PRO A 460 -4.74 -7.63 -16.22
C PRO A 460 -3.74 -6.73 -16.96
N TYR A 461 -3.16 -5.70 -16.30
CA TYR A 461 -2.27 -4.71 -16.94
C TYR A 461 -0.79 -4.93 -16.73
#